data_809b795ec32cb5cee9b48041e5d3402f
#
_entry.id   809b795ec32cb5cee9b48041e5d3402f
#
_cell.length_a   1.000
_cell.length_b   1.000
_cell.length_c   1.000
_cell.angle_alpha   90.00
_cell.angle_beta   90.00
_cell.angle_gamma   90.00
#
_symmetry.space_group_name_H-M   'P 1'
#
loop_
_entity.id
_entity.type
_entity.pdbx_description
1 polymer ?
#
loop_
_entity_poly.entity_id
_entity_poly.type
_entity_poly.pdbx_seq_one_letter_code
_entity_poly.pdbx_strand_id
1 'polypeptide(L)'
;AWNQKEIEDQAMVSRYIIEQFKTIRLREFEESGPRSVRAGNMIHLKTEYNVNLKVVNFPELGTVMLHLLHPTSAVCGMPKFSALRFIAANEHLNREFYSGYLGPVNMDGITRLYVNLRCMQILRTRAVLYAGAGITHDSVPEKEWDETALKCRTLLDVMNGSSLPRRHGNTGN
;
A
#
# COMPACT_ATOMS: atom_id res chain seq x y z
N ALA A 1 -19.16 5.42 -8.83
CA ALA A 1 -18.90 6.43 -7.79
C ALA A 1 -18.23 5.73 -6.62
N TRP A 2 -17.29 6.39 -5.96
CA TRP A 2 -16.62 5.91 -4.75
C TRP A 2 -17.60 5.91 -3.58
N ASN A 3 -17.53 4.90 -2.71
CA ASN A 3 -18.34 4.89 -1.50
C ASN A 3 -17.70 5.78 -0.43
N GLN A 4 -18.46 6.13 0.59
CA GLN A 4 -18.01 7.02 1.66
C GLN A 4 -16.79 6.46 2.40
N LYS A 5 -16.77 5.15 2.68
CA LYS A 5 -15.65 4.48 3.36
C LYS A 5 -14.34 4.62 2.58
N GLU A 6 -14.37 4.40 1.27
CA GLU A 6 -13.15 4.51 0.42
C GLU A 6 -12.59 5.93 0.40
N ILE A 7 -13.46 6.95 0.43
CA ILE A 7 -13.07 8.35 0.50
C ILE A 7 -12.44 8.67 1.87
N GLU A 8 -13.04 8.19 2.95
CA GLU A 8 -12.57 8.41 4.31
C GLU A 8 -11.23 7.71 4.58
N ASP A 9 -11.07 6.47 4.12
CA ASP A 9 -9.83 5.72 4.21
C ASP A 9 -8.69 6.46 3.48
N GLN A 10 -8.93 6.96 2.27
CA GLN A 10 -7.96 7.74 1.52
C GLN A 10 -7.62 9.06 2.25
N ALA A 11 -8.61 9.76 2.77
CA ALA A 11 -8.42 11.01 3.51
C ALA A 11 -7.63 10.77 4.81
N MET A 12 -7.83 9.65 5.48
CA MET A 12 -7.06 9.26 6.68
C MET A 12 -5.58 9.06 6.34
N VAL A 13 -5.28 8.32 5.26
CA VAL A 13 -3.91 8.10 4.81
C VAL A 13 -3.23 9.41 4.42
N SER A 14 -3.94 10.28 3.68
CA SER A 14 -3.42 11.60 3.29
C SER A 14 -3.08 12.46 4.49
N ARG A 15 -3.99 12.57 5.47
CA ARG A 15 -3.73 13.29 6.73
C ARG A 15 -2.52 12.73 7.47
N TYR A 16 -2.40 11.41 7.56
CA TYR A 16 -1.26 10.77 8.20
C TYR A 16 0.06 11.17 7.55
N ILE A 17 0.15 11.15 6.21
CA ILE A 17 1.36 11.55 5.47
C ILE A 17 1.71 13.02 5.76
N ILE A 18 0.72 13.92 5.69
CA ILE A 18 0.90 15.35 5.96
C ILE A 18 1.36 15.60 7.41
N GLU A 19 0.84 14.84 8.37
CA GLU A 19 1.31 14.91 9.76
C GLU A 19 2.79 14.51 9.89
N GLN A 20 3.23 13.48 9.15
CA GLN A 20 4.65 13.11 9.14
C GLN A 20 5.51 14.22 8.53
N PHE A 21 5.07 14.89 7.46
CA PHE A 21 5.76 16.06 6.92
C PHE A 21 5.88 17.18 7.97
N LYS A 22 4.82 17.46 8.72
CA LYS A 22 4.85 18.46 9.80
C LYS A 22 5.84 18.08 10.90
N THR A 23 5.92 16.80 11.27
CA THR A 23 6.85 16.31 12.30
C THR A 23 8.30 16.66 11.96
N ILE A 24 8.69 16.57 10.70
CA ILE A 24 10.03 16.93 10.21
C ILE A 24 10.13 18.36 9.69
N ARG A 25 9.08 19.17 9.90
CA ARG A 25 8.97 20.57 9.45
C ARG A 25 9.11 20.75 7.93
N LEU A 26 8.78 19.74 7.16
CA LEU A 26 8.74 19.82 5.71
C LEU A 26 7.49 20.58 5.28
N ARG A 27 7.70 21.72 4.60
CA ARG A 27 6.61 22.61 4.14
C ARG A 27 6.53 22.73 2.62
N GLU A 28 7.63 22.45 1.94
CA GLU A 28 7.77 22.56 0.49
C GLU A 28 7.47 21.20 -0.16
N PHE A 29 6.22 20.98 -0.51
CA PHE A 29 5.76 19.81 -1.26
C PHE A 29 4.55 20.18 -2.12
N GLU A 30 4.37 19.43 -3.18
CA GLU A 30 3.20 19.51 -4.06
C GLU A 30 2.30 18.31 -3.81
N GLU A 31 1.00 18.55 -3.61
CA GLU A 31 -0.01 17.52 -3.49
C GLU A 31 -0.85 17.44 -4.77
N SER A 32 -1.01 16.26 -5.33
CA SER A 32 -1.84 16.01 -6.51
C SER A 32 -2.80 14.84 -6.26
N GLY A 33 -4.07 15.11 -6.26
CA GLY A 33 -5.15 14.14 -6.01
C GLY A 33 -6.10 14.62 -4.90
N PRO A 34 -6.99 13.74 -4.42
CA PRO A 34 -7.17 12.35 -4.84
C PRO A 34 -7.75 12.23 -6.26
N ARG A 35 -7.28 11.24 -7.01
CA ARG A 35 -7.80 10.93 -8.36
C ARG A 35 -7.98 9.43 -8.56
N SER A 36 -8.94 9.03 -9.38
CA SER A 36 -9.12 7.63 -9.76
C SER A 36 -8.03 7.20 -10.73
N VAL A 37 -7.34 6.11 -10.40
CA VAL A 37 -6.35 5.50 -11.29
C VAL A 37 -6.66 4.02 -11.46
N ARG A 38 -6.44 3.51 -12.67
CA ARG A 38 -6.60 2.09 -12.95
C ARG A 38 -5.29 1.34 -12.72
N ALA A 39 -5.36 0.25 -11.96
CA ALA A 39 -4.25 -0.67 -11.76
C ALA A 39 -4.73 -2.10 -12.04
N GLY A 40 -4.35 -2.63 -13.19
CA GLY A 40 -4.88 -3.91 -13.68
C GLY A 40 -6.39 -3.84 -13.95
N ASN A 41 -7.15 -4.69 -13.29
CA ASN A 41 -8.62 -4.75 -13.34
C ASN A 41 -9.32 -3.96 -12.22
N MET A 42 -8.56 -3.26 -11.38
CA MET A 42 -9.09 -2.49 -10.26
C MET A 42 -8.89 -0.99 -10.45
N ILE A 43 -9.76 -0.19 -9.84
CA ILE A 43 -9.65 1.26 -9.76
C ILE A 43 -9.29 1.62 -8.32
N HIS A 44 -8.35 2.55 -8.14
CA HIS A 44 -7.89 3.03 -6.85
C HIS A 44 -7.97 4.55 -6.77
N LEU A 45 -8.21 5.08 -5.58
CA LEU A 45 -7.92 6.48 -5.28
C LEU A 45 -6.42 6.64 -5.06
N LYS A 46 -5.83 7.65 -5.70
CA LYS A 46 -4.39 7.95 -5.60
C LYS A 46 -4.18 9.42 -5.28
N THR A 47 -3.36 9.68 -4.28
CA THR A 47 -2.77 11.00 -4.01
C THR A 47 -1.26 10.88 -4.12
N GLU A 48 -0.62 11.84 -4.75
CA GLU A 48 0.83 11.92 -4.91
C GLU A 48 1.36 13.14 -4.18
N TYR A 49 2.48 12.98 -3.51
CA TYR A 49 3.22 14.03 -2.83
C TYR A 49 4.61 14.12 -3.46
N ASN A 50 4.93 15.25 -4.04
CA ASN A 50 6.21 15.50 -4.70
C ASN A 50 7.03 16.48 -3.89
N VAL A 51 8.27 16.15 -3.58
CA VAL A 51 9.21 16.99 -2.85
C VAL A 51 10.47 17.18 -3.68
N ASN A 52 10.83 18.42 -3.96
CA ASN A 52 12.07 18.74 -4.61
C ASN A 52 13.22 18.80 -3.59
N LEU A 53 14.03 17.73 -3.55
CA LEU A 53 15.13 17.60 -2.58
C LEU A 53 16.17 18.73 -2.67
N LYS A 54 16.35 19.33 -3.85
CA LYS A 54 17.29 20.44 -4.04
C LYS A 54 16.77 21.73 -3.37
N VAL A 55 15.45 21.93 -3.36
CA VAL A 55 14.80 23.09 -2.75
C VAL A 55 14.80 22.97 -1.23
N VAL A 56 14.41 21.80 -0.73
CA VAL A 56 14.32 21.57 0.72
C VAL A 56 15.68 21.29 1.37
N ASN A 57 16.72 21.01 0.58
CA ASN A 57 18.06 20.69 1.04
C ASN A 57 18.07 19.56 2.10
N PHE A 58 17.35 18.48 1.82
CA PHE A 58 17.19 17.36 2.72
C PHE A 58 17.43 16.01 1.99
N PRO A 59 18.69 15.66 1.73
CA PRO A 59 19.04 14.48 0.93
C PRO A 59 18.57 13.15 1.54
N GLU A 60 18.47 13.05 2.87
CA GLU A 60 18.03 11.85 3.60
C GLU A 60 16.51 11.71 3.71
N LEU A 61 15.73 12.63 3.11
CA LEU A 61 14.27 12.67 3.22
C LEU A 61 13.63 11.31 2.94
N GLY A 62 14.07 10.61 1.91
CA GLY A 62 13.53 9.30 1.55
C GLY A 62 13.66 8.27 2.67
N THR A 63 14.81 8.18 3.32
CA THR A 63 15.05 7.28 4.45
C THR A 63 14.26 7.69 5.69
N VAL A 64 14.23 8.99 5.98
CA VAL A 64 13.46 9.53 7.11
C VAL A 64 11.96 9.26 6.92
N MET A 65 11.43 9.52 5.72
CA MET A 65 10.02 9.24 5.42
C MET A 65 9.70 7.75 5.47
N LEU A 66 10.61 6.88 5.05
CA LEU A 66 10.43 5.44 5.19
C LEU A 66 10.24 5.04 6.66
N HIS A 67 11.09 5.53 7.57
CA HIS A 67 10.96 5.26 9.00
C HIS A 67 9.67 5.82 9.61
N LEU A 68 9.25 7.00 9.21
CA LEU A 68 8.04 7.63 9.72
C LEU A 68 6.77 6.93 9.23
N LEU A 69 6.73 6.57 7.95
CA LEU A 69 5.55 5.99 7.32
C LEU A 69 5.39 4.49 7.59
N HIS A 70 6.49 3.76 7.79
CA HIS A 70 6.41 2.31 7.97
C HIS A 70 6.16 1.93 9.44
N PRO A 71 5.25 0.95 9.72
CA PRO A 71 4.18 0.52 8.84
C PRO A 71 3.15 1.64 8.62
N THR A 72 2.57 1.67 7.42
CA THR A 72 1.59 2.73 7.08
C THR A 72 0.28 2.55 7.84
N SER A 73 -0.47 3.64 8.04
CA SER A 73 -1.78 3.62 8.68
C SER A 73 -2.76 2.65 8.00
N ALA A 74 -2.68 2.52 6.69
CA ALA A 74 -3.50 1.59 5.91
C ALA A 74 -3.22 0.10 6.22
N VAL A 75 -2.07 -0.21 6.82
CA VAL A 75 -1.63 -1.57 7.13
C VAL A 75 -1.72 -1.89 8.63
N CYS A 76 -1.40 -0.92 9.48
CA CYS A 76 -1.40 -1.12 10.92
C CYS A 76 -2.61 -0.49 11.63
N GLY A 77 -3.27 0.50 11.03
CA GLY A 77 -4.36 1.25 11.66
C GLY A 77 -3.89 2.49 12.44
N MET A 78 -4.85 3.20 13.01
CA MET A 78 -4.63 4.44 13.77
C MET A 78 -5.37 4.40 15.11
N PRO A 79 -4.83 4.96 16.21
CA PRO A 79 -3.47 5.51 16.36
C PRO A 79 -2.40 4.41 16.27
N LYS A 80 -1.30 4.70 15.56
CA LYS A 80 -0.29 3.71 15.15
C LYS A 80 0.19 2.79 16.27
N PHE A 81 0.64 3.34 17.39
CA PHE A 81 1.20 2.53 18.49
C PHE A 81 0.16 1.64 19.17
N SER A 82 -1.07 2.13 19.35
CA SER A 82 -2.16 1.35 19.91
C SER A 82 -2.58 0.21 18.98
N ALA A 83 -2.69 0.51 17.69
CA ALA A 83 -3.01 -0.48 16.66
C ALA A 83 -1.93 -1.56 16.56
N LEU A 84 -0.65 -1.20 16.56
CA LEU A 84 0.44 -2.18 16.53
C LEU A 84 0.45 -3.10 17.76
N ARG A 85 0.18 -2.55 18.95
CA ARG A 85 0.06 -3.37 20.17
C ARG A 85 -1.14 -4.32 20.09
N PHE A 86 -2.25 -3.85 19.55
CA PHE A 86 -3.45 -4.67 19.37
C PHE A 86 -3.17 -5.82 18.36
N ILE A 87 -2.55 -5.54 17.23
CA ILE A 87 -2.16 -6.54 16.24
C ILE A 87 -1.23 -7.59 16.87
N ALA A 88 -0.19 -7.14 17.57
CA ALA A 88 0.76 -8.04 18.22
C ALA A 88 0.13 -8.95 19.28
N ALA A 89 -0.92 -8.49 19.95
CA ALA A 89 -1.62 -9.26 20.99
C ALA A 89 -2.69 -10.22 20.43
N ASN A 90 -3.29 -9.92 19.27
CA ASN A 90 -4.49 -10.59 18.78
C ASN A 90 -4.31 -11.32 17.45
N GLU A 91 -3.33 -10.94 16.64
CA GLU A 91 -3.07 -11.60 15.36
C GLU A 91 -2.11 -12.78 15.56
N HIS A 92 -2.62 -13.99 15.36
CA HIS A 92 -1.86 -15.23 15.59
C HIS A 92 -1.18 -15.79 14.34
N LEU A 93 -1.02 -14.97 13.30
CA LEU A 93 -0.33 -15.37 12.08
C LEU A 93 1.03 -14.66 11.95
N ASN A 94 1.99 -15.36 11.38
CA ASN A 94 3.25 -14.74 11.03
C ASN A 94 3.11 -14.03 9.67
N ARG A 95 3.24 -12.72 9.67
CA ARG A 95 3.14 -11.91 8.44
C ARG A 95 4.33 -12.07 7.50
N GLU A 96 5.46 -12.62 7.99
CA GLU A 96 6.71 -12.73 7.22
C GLU A 96 7.05 -11.37 6.56
N PHE A 97 7.16 -11.33 5.22
CA PHE A 97 7.38 -10.11 4.47
C PHE A 97 6.09 -9.33 4.12
N TYR A 98 4.91 -9.89 4.42
CA TYR A 98 3.64 -9.21 4.17
C TYR A 98 3.55 -7.92 4.99
N SER A 99 3.05 -6.87 4.36
CA SER A 99 2.95 -5.52 4.91
C SER A 99 4.29 -4.82 5.24
N GLY A 100 5.41 -5.45 4.95
CA GLY A 100 6.71 -4.80 4.92
C GLY A 100 6.87 -3.88 3.71
N TYR A 101 8.10 -3.52 3.39
CA TYR A 101 8.41 -2.79 2.17
C TYR A 101 9.54 -3.47 1.40
N LEU A 102 9.51 -3.35 0.10
CA LEU A 102 10.56 -3.87 -0.78
C LEU A 102 10.66 -3.03 -2.05
N GLY A 103 11.80 -3.13 -2.69
CA GLY A 103 12.03 -2.53 -3.99
C GLY A 103 13.51 -2.24 -4.27
N PRO A 104 13.83 -1.86 -5.50
CA PRO A 104 15.20 -1.55 -5.88
C PRO A 104 15.69 -0.28 -5.19
N VAL A 105 16.91 -0.33 -4.67
CA VAL A 105 17.58 0.80 -4.02
C VAL A 105 18.80 1.18 -4.84
N ASN A 106 18.87 2.45 -5.24
CA ASN A 106 19.96 3.05 -6.00
C ASN A 106 20.31 2.30 -7.32
N MET A 107 19.30 1.70 -7.94
CA MET A 107 19.43 1.14 -9.27
C MET A 107 19.32 2.28 -10.30
N ASP A 108 20.40 2.52 -11.04
CA ASP A 108 20.51 3.65 -11.97
C ASP A 108 20.26 5.03 -11.31
N GLY A 109 20.69 5.18 -10.05
CA GLY A 109 20.47 6.39 -9.26
C GLY A 109 19.03 6.58 -8.78
N ILE A 110 18.16 5.59 -8.94
CA ILE A 110 16.74 5.66 -8.55
C ILE A 110 16.44 4.62 -7.47
N THR A 111 15.74 5.06 -6.44
CA THR A 111 15.17 4.19 -5.40
C THR A 111 13.65 4.14 -5.55
N ARG A 112 13.08 2.94 -5.55
CA ARG A 112 11.64 2.72 -5.59
C ARG A 112 11.27 1.69 -4.53
N LEU A 113 10.56 2.13 -3.48
CA LEU A 113 10.09 1.26 -2.41
C LEU A 113 8.57 1.18 -2.43
N TYR A 114 8.05 -0.01 -2.24
CA TYR A 114 6.63 -0.31 -2.26
C TYR A 114 6.24 -1.08 -1.00
N VAL A 115 5.04 -0.83 -0.48
CA VAL A 115 4.48 -1.68 0.57
C VAL A 115 4.20 -3.05 -0.04
N ASN A 116 4.67 -4.11 0.63
CA ASN A 116 4.51 -5.48 0.14
C ASN A 116 3.12 -6.01 0.47
N LEU A 117 2.19 -5.76 -0.42
CA LEU A 117 0.81 -6.23 -0.36
C LEU A 117 0.52 -7.21 -1.51
N ARG A 118 -0.60 -7.96 -1.40
CA ARG A 118 -1.01 -8.93 -2.43
C ARG A 118 0.16 -9.83 -2.83
N CYS A 119 0.77 -10.42 -1.82
CA CYS A 119 1.93 -11.30 -1.98
C CYS A 119 1.61 -12.72 -1.56
N MET A 120 2.46 -13.64 -1.97
CA MET A 120 2.40 -15.02 -1.56
C MET A 120 3.77 -15.53 -1.16
N GLN A 121 3.80 -16.46 -0.23
CA GLN A 121 4.97 -17.27 0.09
C GLN A 121 4.86 -18.60 -0.64
N ILE A 122 5.83 -18.92 -1.47
CA ILE A 122 5.89 -20.19 -2.19
C ILE A 122 6.69 -21.16 -1.36
N LEU A 123 6.05 -22.24 -0.92
CA LEU A 123 6.65 -23.35 -0.20
C LEU A 123 6.75 -24.57 -1.10
N ARG A 124 7.43 -25.61 -0.63
CA ARG A 124 7.69 -26.82 -1.45
C ARG A 124 6.43 -27.49 -2.02
N THR A 125 5.34 -27.51 -1.28
CA THR A 125 4.09 -28.22 -1.65
C THR A 125 2.85 -27.34 -1.60
N ARG A 126 2.97 -26.08 -1.21
CA ARG A 126 1.84 -25.15 -1.06
C ARG A 126 2.29 -23.71 -1.23
N ALA A 127 1.35 -22.84 -1.52
CA ALA A 127 1.55 -21.38 -1.44
C ALA A 127 0.66 -20.80 -0.32
N VAL A 128 1.17 -19.81 0.39
CA VAL A 128 0.43 -19.06 1.41
C VAL A 128 0.19 -17.67 0.85
N LEU A 129 -1.07 -17.29 0.66
CA LEU A 129 -1.45 -15.97 0.19
C LEU A 129 -1.74 -15.06 1.38
N TYR A 130 -1.31 -13.82 1.29
CA TYR A 130 -1.51 -12.82 2.33
C TYR A 130 -2.44 -11.72 1.83
N ALA A 131 -3.51 -11.46 2.58
CA ALA A 131 -4.43 -10.37 2.34
C ALA A 131 -4.95 -9.84 3.67
N GLY A 132 -5.46 -8.61 3.67
CA GLY A 132 -6.07 -7.97 4.82
C GLY A 132 -7.06 -6.90 4.39
N ALA A 133 -7.99 -6.59 5.27
CA ALA A 133 -8.93 -5.49 5.13
C ALA A 133 -8.77 -4.49 6.28
N GLY A 134 -9.11 -3.23 6.03
CA GLY A 134 -9.13 -2.19 7.05
C GLY A 134 -10.42 -2.29 7.85
N ILE A 135 -10.31 -2.44 9.17
CA ILE A 135 -11.45 -2.50 10.06
C ILE A 135 -11.71 -1.12 10.65
N THR A 136 -12.93 -0.63 10.48
CA THR A 136 -13.44 0.62 11.05
C THR A 136 -14.66 0.34 11.94
N HIS A 137 -15.17 1.38 12.61
CA HIS A 137 -16.37 1.28 13.45
C HIS A 137 -17.59 0.72 12.69
N ASP A 138 -17.71 1.08 11.41
CA ASP A 138 -18.85 0.72 10.56
C ASP A 138 -18.60 -0.53 9.70
N SER A 139 -17.49 -1.23 9.95
CA SER A 139 -17.17 -2.46 9.23
C SER A 139 -18.12 -3.59 9.57
N VAL A 140 -18.56 -4.30 8.55
CA VAL A 140 -19.35 -5.53 8.65
C VAL A 140 -18.39 -6.71 8.48
N PRO A 141 -18.18 -7.57 9.49
CA PRO A 141 -17.15 -8.61 9.48
C PRO A 141 -17.18 -9.51 8.25
N GLU A 142 -18.36 -9.91 7.81
CA GLU A 142 -18.55 -10.78 6.65
C GLU A 142 -18.07 -10.10 5.35
N LYS A 143 -18.36 -8.81 5.20
CA LYS A 143 -17.92 -8.04 4.02
C LYS A 143 -16.41 -7.83 3.99
N GLU A 144 -15.81 -7.59 5.16
CA GLU A 144 -14.35 -7.45 5.27
C GLU A 144 -13.65 -8.78 4.98
N TRP A 145 -14.24 -9.89 5.41
CA TRP A 145 -13.75 -11.22 5.05
C TRP A 145 -13.83 -11.47 3.54
N ASP A 146 -14.97 -11.18 2.91
CA ASP A 146 -15.15 -11.31 1.46
C ASP A 146 -14.16 -10.43 0.68
N GLU A 147 -13.85 -9.22 1.20
CA GLU A 147 -12.84 -8.34 0.63
C GLU A 147 -11.44 -9.00 0.65
N THR A 148 -11.06 -9.66 1.73
CA THR A 148 -9.78 -10.40 1.79
C THR A 148 -9.74 -11.54 0.78
N ALA A 149 -10.82 -12.30 0.64
CA ALA A 149 -10.94 -13.37 -0.35
C ALA A 149 -10.81 -12.83 -1.78
N LEU A 150 -11.47 -11.69 -2.08
CA LEU A 150 -11.37 -11.02 -3.38
C LEU A 150 -9.93 -10.55 -3.67
N LYS A 151 -9.23 -10.02 -2.65
CA LYS A 151 -7.82 -9.61 -2.79
C LYS A 151 -6.88 -10.79 -3.10
N CYS A 152 -7.14 -11.96 -2.53
CA CYS A 152 -6.40 -13.19 -2.84
C CYS A 152 -6.60 -13.64 -4.29
N ARG A 153 -7.80 -13.45 -4.87
CA ARG A 153 -8.09 -13.80 -6.26
C ARG A 153 -7.15 -13.15 -7.26
N THR A 154 -6.65 -11.95 -6.99
CA THR A 154 -5.70 -11.26 -7.86
C THR A 154 -4.47 -12.13 -8.19
N LEU A 155 -3.97 -12.88 -7.22
CA LEU A 155 -2.84 -13.80 -7.42
C LEU A 155 -3.29 -15.17 -7.93
N LEU A 156 -4.40 -15.70 -7.41
CA LEU A 156 -4.95 -16.99 -7.84
C LEU A 156 -5.30 -17.00 -9.32
N ASP A 157 -5.88 -15.92 -9.84
CA ASP A 157 -6.25 -15.82 -11.25
C ASP A 157 -4.99 -15.86 -12.15
N VAL A 158 -3.90 -15.22 -11.73
CA VAL A 158 -2.61 -15.31 -12.42
C VAL A 158 -2.06 -16.73 -12.38
N MET A 159 -2.09 -17.40 -11.23
CA MET A 159 -1.61 -18.79 -11.08
C MET A 159 -2.41 -19.77 -11.91
N ASN A 160 -3.71 -19.58 -12.01
CA ASN A 160 -4.63 -20.44 -12.76
C ASN A 160 -4.65 -20.13 -14.27
N GLY A 161 -3.82 -19.20 -14.75
CA GLY A 161 -3.77 -18.83 -16.16
C GLY A 161 -5.01 -18.10 -16.66
N SER A 162 -5.86 -17.60 -15.75
CA SER A 162 -7.02 -16.78 -16.07
C SER A 162 -6.51 -15.41 -16.49
N SER A 163 -6.30 -15.23 -17.76
CA SER A 163 -5.49 -14.29 -18.51
C SER A 163 -5.55 -12.83 -18.06
N LEU A 164 -4.39 -12.28 -17.79
CA LEU A 164 -4.09 -10.89 -18.20
C LEU A 164 -4.25 -10.79 -19.73
N PRO A 165 -4.88 -9.73 -20.27
CA PRO A 165 -4.95 -9.54 -21.71
C PRO A 165 -3.52 -9.56 -22.28
N ARG A 166 -3.27 -10.47 -23.24
CA ARG A 166 -1.98 -10.54 -23.94
C ARG A 166 -1.71 -9.16 -24.52
N ARG A 167 -0.59 -8.55 -24.17
CA ARG A 167 -0.07 -7.41 -24.92
C ARG A 167 0.09 -7.91 -26.35
N HIS A 168 -0.70 -7.39 -27.27
CA HIS A 168 -0.41 -7.56 -28.70
C HIS A 168 0.95 -6.94 -28.93
N GLY A 169 1.94 -7.79 -29.18
CA GLY A 169 3.22 -7.35 -29.70
C GLY A 169 2.94 -6.67 -31.02
N ASN A 170 3.25 -5.39 -31.09
CA ASN A 170 3.25 -4.65 -32.34
C ASN A 170 4.46 -5.15 -33.15
N THR A 171 4.23 -6.18 -33.99
CA THR A 171 5.15 -6.53 -35.06
C THR A 171 4.91 -5.51 -36.17
N GLY A 172 5.52 -4.34 -36.03
CA GLY A 172 5.61 -3.39 -37.11
C GLY A 172 6.77 -3.77 -38.03
N ASN A 173 6.48 -3.98 -39.30
CA ASN A 173 7.43 -3.95 -40.40
C ASN A 173 8.17 -2.62 -40.46
#